data_17f59674414adecffa90d1375bcb788d
#
_entry.id   17f59674414adecffa90d1375bcb788d
#
_cell.length_a   1.000
_cell.length_b   1.000
_cell.length_c   1.000
_cell.angle_alpha   90.00
_cell.angle_beta   90.00
_cell.angle_gamma   90.00
#
_symmetry.space_group_name_H-M   'P 1'
#
loop_
_entity.id
_entity.type
_entity.pdbx_description
1 polymer ?
#
loop_
_entity_poly.entity_id
_entity_poly.type
_entity_poly.pdbx_seq_one_letter_code
_entity_poly.pdbx_strand_id
1 'polypeptide(L)'
;GLLIPGGWAPDYLRRFDSVLTFVQYMNDHKKLIGIICHAGCVLSSANILKGRTLTSTPGIKHDLMHAGANWVNTAALIDGNIVSGRRPPDLPAYMPLVLEVLKTQESSE
;
A
#
# COMPACT_ATOMS: atom_id res chain seq x y z
N GLY A 1 8.22 -5.16 -8.17
CA GLY A 1 7.25 -4.49 -7.30
C GLY A 1 5.86 -5.10 -7.39
N LEU A 2 5.03 -4.78 -6.43
CA LEU A 2 3.64 -5.24 -6.35
C LEU A 2 2.73 -4.03 -6.31
N LEU A 3 1.76 -3.96 -7.22
CA LEU A 3 0.72 -2.94 -7.21
C LEU A 3 -0.62 -3.61 -6.91
N ILE A 4 -1.31 -3.13 -5.88
CA ILE A 4 -2.61 -3.67 -5.48
C ILE A 4 -3.68 -2.67 -5.89
N PRO A 5 -4.62 -3.07 -6.78
CA PRO A 5 -5.67 -2.18 -7.25
C PRO A 5 -6.73 -1.92 -6.18
N GLY A 6 -7.54 -0.90 -6.41
CA GLY A 6 -8.68 -0.57 -5.54
C GLY A 6 -9.93 -1.36 -5.89
N GLY A 7 -11.10 -0.74 -5.66
CA GLY A 7 -12.38 -1.37 -5.88
C GLY A 7 -12.64 -2.52 -4.92
N TRP A 8 -13.27 -3.59 -5.40
CA TRP A 8 -13.57 -4.76 -4.58
C TRP A 8 -12.45 -5.80 -4.53
N ALA A 9 -11.40 -5.66 -5.38
CA ALA A 9 -10.29 -6.60 -5.42
C ALA A 9 -9.59 -6.79 -4.06
N PRO A 10 -9.30 -5.73 -3.28
CA PRO A 10 -8.66 -5.91 -1.97
C PRO A 10 -9.46 -6.77 -1.00
N ASP A 11 -10.79 -6.62 -0.98
CA ASP A 11 -11.64 -7.43 -0.11
C ASP A 11 -11.58 -8.91 -0.49
N TYR A 12 -11.49 -9.21 -1.77
CA TYR A 12 -11.35 -10.58 -2.26
C TYR A 12 -9.95 -11.13 -1.99
N LEU A 13 -8.92 -10.36 -2.33
CA LEU A 13 -7.52 -10.79 -2.20
C LEU A 13 -7.12 -11.08 -0.75
N ARG A 14 -7.62 -10.30 0.20
CA ARG A 14 -7.28 -10.44 1.61
C ARG A 14 -7.73 -11.76 2.22
N ARG A 15 -8.62 -12.50 1.52
CA ARG A 15 -9.14 -13.78 1.99
C ARG A 15 -8.20 -14.95 1.78
N PHE A 16 -7.13 -14.77 1.00
CA PHE A 16 -6.22 -15.84 0.63
C PHE A 16 -4.91 -15.73 1.38
N ASP A 17 -4.58 -16.74 2.17
CA ASP A 17 -3.33 -16.77 2.92
C ASP A 17 -2.11 -16.69 2.01
N SER A 18 -2.17 -17.27 0.81
CA SER A 18 -1.09 -17.19 -0.17
C SER A 18 -0.81 -15.75 -0.62
N VAL A 19 -1.85 -14.94 -0.76
CA VAL A 19 -1.70 -13.51 -1.09
C VAL A 19 -1.04 -12.77 0.07
N LEU A 20 -1.52 -13.01 1.29
CA LEU A 20 -0.97 -12.35 2.48
C LEU A 20 0.49 -12.73 2.71
N THR A 21 0.84 -13.98 2.51
CA THR A 21 2.23 -14.45 2.61
C THR A 21 3.11 -13.79 1.57
N PHE A 22 2.61 -13.63 0.34
CA PHE A 22 3.34 -12.95 -0.73
C PHE A 22 3.58 -11.48 -0.38
N VAL A 23 2.56 -10.80 0.15
CA VAL A 23 2.69 -9.40 0.58
C VAL A 23 3.74 -9.28 1.69
N GLN A 24 3.72 -10.19 2.68
CA GLN A 24 4.72 -10.20 3.75
C GLN A 24 6.12 -10.41 3.18
N TYR A 25 6.29 -11.33 2.22
CA TYR A 25 7.56 -11.57 1.55
C TYR A 25 8.08 -10.30 0.87
N MET A 26 7.22 -9.62 0.11
CA MET A 26 7.59 -8.39 -0.58
C MET A 26 8.03 -7.31 0.41
N ASN A 27 7.33 -7.19 1.53
CA ASN A 27 7.67 -6.21 2.56
C ASN A 27 8.98 -6.56 3.27
N ASP A 28 9.20 -7.83 3.61
CA ASP A 28 10.42 -8.28 4.28
C ASP A 28 11.66 -8.05 3.41
N HIS A 29 11.50 -8.14 2.09
CA HIS A 29 12.58 -7.89 1.13
C HIS A 29 12.63 -6.43 0.69
N LYS A 30 11.82 -5.54 1.31
CA LYS A 30 11.75 -4.10 1.02
C LYS A 30 11.47 -3.80 -0.45
N LYS A 31 10.72 -4.68 -1.11
CA LYS A 31 10.27 -4.46 -2.49
C LYS A 31 9.11 -3.48 -2.51
N LEU A 32 8.97 -2.74 -3.60
CA LEU A 32 7.88 -1.80 -3.77
C LEU A 32 6.52 -2.48 -3.57
N ILE A 33 5.70 -1.89 -2.72
CA ILE A 33 4.28 -2.22 -2.59
C ILE A 33 3.49 -0.94 -2.83
N GLY A 34 2.74 -0.91 -3.92
CA GLY A 34 1.88 0.22 -4.25
C GLY A 34 0.44 -0.11 -3.93
N ILE A 35 -0.23 0.77 -3.21
CA ILE A 35 -1.64 0.59 -2.84
C ILE A 35 -2.42 1.86 -3.15
N ILE A 36 -3.67 1.69 -3.52
CA ILE A 36 -4.58 2.81 -3.76
C ILE A 36 -5.98 2.46 -3.28
N CYS A 37 -6.70 3.49 -2.81
CA CYS A 37 -8.10 3.38 -2.39
C CYS A 37 -8.27 2.39 -1.24
N HIS A 38 -8.94 1.25 -1.45
CA HIS A 38 -9.18 0.22 -0.44
C HIS A 38 -8.05 -0.81 -0.31
N ALA A 39 -7.00 -0.69 -1.13
CA ALA A 39 -5.94 -1.70 -1.17
C ALA A 39 -5.19 -1.87 0.16
N GLY A 40 -5.19 -0.84 1.00
CA GLY A 40 -4.59 -0.92 2.34
C GLY A 40 -5.17 -2.04 3.22
N CYS A 41 -6.39 -2.50 2.93
CA CYS A 41 -7.00 -3.62 3.65
C CYS A 41 -6.20 -4.92 3.49
N VAL A 42 -5.57 -5.13 2.33
CA VAL A 42 -4.71 -6.29 2.12
C VAL A 42 -3.49 -6.23 3.03
N LEU A 43 -2.89 -5.04 3.16
CA LEU A 43 -1.73 -4.84 4.02
C LEU A 43 -2.10 -5.00 5.50
N SER A 44 -3.31 -4.56 5.88
CA SER A 44 -3.83 -4.76 7.24
C SER A 44 -3.94 -6.25 7.55
N SER A 45 -4.52 -7.03 6.65
CA SER A 45 -4.65 -8.47 6.81
C SER A 45 -3.29 -9.19 6.82
N ALA A 46 -2.31 -8.67 6.07
CA ALA A 46 -0.94 -9.20 6.07
C ALA A 46 -0.14 -8.79 7.31
N ASN A 47 -0.70 -7.95 8.17
CA ASN A 47 -0.14 -7.54 9.45
C ASN A 47 1.22 -6.81 9.29
N ILE A 48 1.32 -5.93 8.31
CA ILE A 48 2.57 -5.18 8.03
C ILE A 48 2.43 -3.68 8.23
N LEU A 49 1.32 -3.20 8.80
CA LEU A 49 1.04 -1.75 8.89
C LEU A 49 1.55 -1.07 10.15
N LYS A 50 1.94 -1.81 11.18
CA LYS A 50 2.35 -1.21 12.44
C LYS A 50 3.52 -0.24 12.23
N GLY A 51 3.32 1.02 12.63
CA GLY A 51 4.33 2.06 12.51
C GLY A 51 4.49 2.65 11.12
N ARG A 52 3.70 2.20 10.13
CA ARG A 52 3.78 2.71 8.76
C ARG A 52 2.87 3.92 8.59
N THR A 53 3.32 4.87 7.76
CA THR A 53 2.53 6.06 7.41
C THR A 53 1.97 5.87 6.01
N LEU A 54 0.65 6.02 5.86
CA LEU A 54 0.02 5.86 4.55
C LEU A 54 -1.29 6.60 4.44
N THR A 55 -1.80 6.68 3.23
CA THR A 55 -3.12 7.21 2.95
C THR A 55 -3.99 6.14 2.28
N SER A 56 -5.26 6.41 2.20
CA SER A 56 -6.23 5.53 1.55
C SER A 56 -7.52 6.30 1.30
N THR A 57 -8.50 5.63 0.68
CA THR A 57 -9.87 6.16 0.75
C THR A 57 -10.27 6.32 2.23
N PRO A 58 -10.97 7.43 2.58
CA PRO A 58 -11.34 7.67 3.99
C PRO A 58 -12.22 6.58 4.61
N GLY A 59 -12.90 5.79 3.80
CA GLY A 59 -13.79 4.74 4.29
C GLY A 59 -13.09 3.65 5.10
N ILE A 60 -11.78 3.45 4.91
CA ILE A 60 -10.99 2.45 5.66
C ILE A 60 -9.97 3.08 6.61
N LYS A 61 -10.06 4.40 6.82
CA LYS A 61 -9.13 5.13 7.70
C LYS A 61 -8.96 4.45 9.05
N HIS A 62 -10.08 4.18 9.73
CA HIS A 62 -10.04 3.62 11.07
C HIS A 62 -9.51 2.18 11.09
N ASP A 63 -9.82 1.41 10.05
CA ASP A 63 -9.29 0.03 9.93
C ASP A 63 -7.76 0.04 9.86
N LEU A 64 -7.19 0.96 9.09
CA LEU A 64 -5.73 1.08 8.99
C LEU A 64 -5.11 1.59 10.29
N MET A 65 -5.76 2.55 10.95
CA MET A 65 -5.30 3.06 12.24
C MET A 65 -5.32 1.96 13.31
N HIS A 66 -6.36 1.13 13.33
CA HIS A 66 -6.44 0.00 14.25
C HIS A 66 -5.37 -1.06 13.97
N ALA A 67 -4.89 -1.14 12.73
CA ALA A 67 -3.78 -2.02 12.35
C ALA A 67 -2.42 -1.43 12.72
N GLY A 68 -2.37 -0.24 13.31
CA GLY A 68 -1.15 0.40 13.77
C GLY A 68 -0.55 1.43 12.81
N ALA A 69 -1.25 1.78 11.73
CA ALA A 69 -0.77 2.76 10.76
C ALA A 69 -1.03 4.19 11.21
N ASN A 70 -0.18 5.10 10.74
CA ASN A 70 -0.40 6.53 10.83
C ASN A 70 -1.08 6.98 9.53
N TRP A 71 -2.37 7.29 9.61
CA TRP A 71 -3.14 7.67 8.43
C TRP A 71 -3.05 9.18 8.18
N VAL A 72 -2.75 9.57 6.93
CA VAL A 72 -2.62 10.96 6.53
C VAL A 72 -3.56 11.24 5.36
N ASN A 73 -4.33 12.31 5.43
CA ASN A 73 -5.23 12.72 4.35
C ASN A 73 -4.43 13.49 3.29
N THR A 74 -3.93 12.79 2.31
CA THR A 74 -3.16 13.35 1.19
C THR A 74 -3.44 12.54 -0.07
N ALA A 75 -3.14 13.12 -1.23
CA ALA A 75 -3.37 12.45 -2.51
C ALA A 75 -2.52 11.18 -2.66
N ALA A 76 -1.24 11.27 -2.27
CA ALA A 76 -0.32 10.15 -2.32
C ALA A 76 0.89 10.43 -1.43
N LEU A 77 1.56 9.37 -0.95
CA LEU A 77 2.80 9.50 -0.21
C LEU A 77 3.66 8.23 -0.29
N ILE A 78 4.93 8.39 0.03
CA ILE A 78 5.90 7.29 0.14
C ILE A 78 6.25 7.10 1.61
N ASP A 79 6.26 5.84 2.06
CA ASP A 79 6.86 5.45 3.34
C ASP A 79 7.73 4.22 3.07
N GLY A 80 9.05 4.47 2.90
CA GLY A 80 9.99 3.40 2.58
C GLY A 80 9.63 2.71 1.27
N ASN A 81 9.28 1.44 1.34
CA ASN A 81 8.91 0.63 0.19
C ASN A 81 7.40 0.68 -0.13
N ILE A 82 6.59 1.36 0.68
CA ILE A 82 5.15 1.45 0.46
C ILE A 82 4.80 2.81 -0.12
N VAL A 83 4.14 2.80 -1.28
CA VAL A 83 3.56 3.98 -1.90
C VAL A 83 2.04 3.83 -1.79
N SER A 84 1.39 4.84 -1.22
CA SER A 84 -0.07 4.81 -1.06
C SER A 84 -0.72 5.99 -1.76
N GLY A 85 -1.90 5.74 -2.33
CA GLY A 85 -2.74 6.74 -2.98
C GLY A 85 -4.15 6.70 -2.42
N ARG A 86 -4.83 7.85 -2.45
CA ARG A 86 -6.11 7.99 -1.78
C ARG A 86 -7.27 7.43 -2.61
N ARG A 87 -7.41 7.85 -3.85
CA ARG A 87 -8.51 7.44 -4.73
C ARG A 87 -8.09 7.57 -6.21
N PRO A 88 -8.84 6.99 -7.17
CA PRO A 88 -8.47 7.09 -8.60
C PRO A 88 -8.17 8.49 -9.11
N PRO A 89 -8.87 9.58 -8.73
CA PRO A 89 -8.51 10.93 -9.16
C PRO A 89 -7.12 11.37 -8.72
N ASP A 90 -6.50 10.69 -7.76
CA ASP A 90 -5.17 11.00 -7.23
C ASP A 90 -4.05 10.23 -7.96
N LEU A 91 -4.38 9.43 -8.99
CA LEU A 91 -3.38 8.70 -9.78
C LEU A 91 -2.26 9.60 -10.34
N PRO A 92 -2.54 10.83 -10.82
CA PRO A 92 -1.46 11.72 -11.27
C PRO A 92 -0.43 12.06 -10.19
N ALA A 93 -0.81 12.03 -8.91
CA ALA A 93 0.13 12.23 -7.80
C ALA A 93 0.79 10.92 -7.38
N TYR A 94 0.08 9.80 -7.53
CA TYR A 94 0.51 8.47 -7.06
C TYR A 94 1.53 7.81 -7.99
N MET A 95 1.28 7.79 -9.30
CA MET A 95 2.15 7.07 -10.25
C MET A 95 3.59 7.58 -10.29
N PRO A 96 3.86 8.90 -10.26
CA PRO A 96 5.25 9.38 -10.21
C PRO A 96 6.01 8.86 -8.98
N LEU A 97 5.33 8.71 -7.83
CA LEU A 97 5.95 8.17 -6.62
C LEU A 97 6.28 6.69 -6.77
N VAL A 98 5.40 5.92 -7.42
CA VAL A 98 5.67 4.52 -7.73
C VAL A 98 6.93 4.40 -8.60
N LEU A 99 7.03 5.21 -9.64
CA LEU A 99 8.18 5.19 -10.54
C LEU A 99 9.47 5.60 -9.82
N GLU A 100 9.39 6.56 -8.90
CA GLU A 100 10.55 6.99 -8.10
C GLU A 100 11.09 5.84 -7.26
N VAL A 101 10.24 5.09 -6.58
CA VAL A 101 10.67 3.94 -5.76
C VAL A 101 11.23 2.84 -6.65
N LEU A 102 10.61 2.55 -7.79
CA LEU A 102 11.12 1.55 -8.73
C LEU A 102 12.52 1.90 -9.23
N LYS A 103 12.76 3.16 -9.59
CA LYS A 103 14.08 3.61 -10.03
C LYS A 103 15.13 3.42 -8.94
N THR A 104 14.79 3.75 -7.71
CA THR A 104 15.70 3.57 -6.57
C THR A 104 16.05 2.10 -6.39
N GLN A 105 15.08 1.20 -6.52
CA GLN A 105 15.29 -0.24 -6.36
C GLN A 105 16.12 -0.82 -7.51
N GLU A 106 15.91 -0.37 -8.74
CA GLU A 106 16.73 -0.77 -9.88
C GLU A 106 18.18 -0.35 -9.70
N SER A 107 18.41 0.87 -9.20
CA SER A 107 19.76 1.38 -8.95
C SER A 107 20.49 0.61 -7.84
N SER A 108 19.74 -0.05 -6.96
CA SER A 108 20.30 -0.83 -5.84
C SER A 108 20.68 -2.25 -6.25
N GLU A 109 20.19 -2.69 -7.37
CA GLU A 109 20.47 -4.03 -7.90
C GLU A 109 21.72 -4.01 -8.78
#